data_07090c0da517f8fb359ce5c269db0be4
#
_entry.id   07090c0da517f8fb359ce5c269db0be4
#
_cell.length_a   1.000
_cell.length_b   1.000
_cell.length_c   1.000
_cell.angle_alpha   90.00
_cell.angle_beta   90.00
_cell.angle_gamma   90.00
#
_symmetry.space_group_name_H-M   'P 1'
#
loop_
_entity.id
_entity.type
_entity.pdbx_description
1 polymer ?
#
loop_
_entity_poly.entity_id
_entity_poly.type
_entity_poly.pdbx_seq_one_letter_code
_entity_poly.pdbx_strand_id
1 'polypeptide(L)'
;MSRITLITPSFNQGQYLEQTITSVLSQERIDVEYMVIDGGSNDNSIDILNKYDTKLSYWECKLDKGQSDAINKGLQKATGDIFNWLCSDDYLEKGALIAIDKAFENKDVRLVSGCFITLNVDDGSIIPTRLGIRFDKTPEKSFARVAMTQPATFWRMQDVRLFGGINQNLHYFMDLEMVLKYLLHYGQTGIVEIDNKIATYRVHPSSKTALEMDNTKMLPNSAFNIEKNTIFYYLAKRFGMSVKIQKAIKCLMDKVDETYEMNPIPEAPKLDVEKAVNYYVYDFLRRHFYEGDIRKAWQIAWSIDKQSLDTDDAKGLAYLRRKLILWKLFNVRTE
;
A
#
# COMPACT_ATOMS: atom_id res chain seq x y z
N MET A 1 22.75 13.87 -10.69
CA MET A 1 21.49 13.23 -11.12
C MET A 1 21.52 11.80 -10.63
N SER A 2 20.46 11.39 -9.95
CA SER A 2 20.32 9.99 -9.55
C SER A 2 19.72 9.20 -10.70
N ARG A 3 20.11 7.93 -10.85
CA ARG A 3 19.48 7.03 -11.80
C ARG A 3 18.16 6.50 -11.21
N ILE A 4 17.08 6.62 -11.95
CA ILE A 4 15.75 6.14 -11.52
C ILE A 4 15.45 4.82 -12.24
N THR A 5 15.24 3.75 -11.47
CA THR A 5 14.70 2.49 -12.00
C THR A 5 13.20 2.50 -11.91
N LEU A 6 12.55 2.29 -13.06
CA LEU A 6 11.13 2.01 -13.16
C LEU A 6 10.91 0.60 -13.69
N ILE A 7 9.99 -0.13 -13.04
CA ILE A 7 9.60 -1.48 -13.48
C ILE A 7 8.10 -1.47 -13.77
N THR A 8 7.70 -1.89 -14.95
CA THR A 8 6.29 -2.12 -15.29
C THR A 8 6.00 -3.62 -15.30
N PRO A 9 5.29 -4.15 -14.29
CA PRO A 9 4.69 -5.47 -14.37
C PRO A 9 3.51 -5.43 -15.34
N SER A 10 3.41 -6.35 -16.28
CA SER A 10 2.36 -6.42 -17.30
C SER A 10 1.81 -7.83 -17.43
N PHE A 11 0.49 -7.96 -17.65
CA PHE A 11 -0.16 -9.20 -18.05
C PHE A 11 -1.50 -8.91 -18.72
N ASN A 12 -1.59 -9.19 -20.04
CA ASN A 12 -2.80 -8.96 -20.86
C ASN A 12 -3.33 -7.52 -20.74
N GLN A 13 -2.44 -6.53 -20.86
CA GLN A 13 -2.74 -5.09 -20.73
C GLN A 13 -2.35 -4.30 -21.98
N GLY A 14 -2.26 -4.93 -23.14
CA GLY A 14 -1.81 -4.30 -24.38
C GLY A 14 -2.59 -3.04 -24.76
N GLN A 15 -3.86 -2.95 -24.37
CA GLN A 15 -4.67 -1.73 -24.57
C GLN A 15 -4.15 -0.49 -23.82
N TYR A 16 -3.38 -0.66 -22.74
CA TYR A 16 -2.85 0.44 -21.92
C TYR A 16 -1.33 0.57 -22.00
N LEU A 17 -0.63 -0.56 -22.22
CA LEU A 17 0.82 -0.70 -22.08
C LEU A 17 1.59 0.33 -22.92
N GLU A 18 1.15 0.62 -24.14
CA GLU A 18 1.85 1.57 -25.01
C GLU A 18 1.84 3.00 -24.44
N GLN A 19 0.71 3.44 -23.87
CA GLN A 19 0.63 4.74 -23.22
C GLN A 19 1.52 4.78 -21.96
N THR A 20 1.56 3.70 -21.17
CA THR A 20 2.45 3.58 -20.02
C THR A 20 3.91 3.72 -20.45
N ILE A 21 4.35 2.95 -21.45
CA ILE A 21 5.72 3.01 -21.96
C ILE A 21 6.07 4.42 -22.47
N THR A 22 5.22 5.03 -23.29
CA THR A 22 5.46 6.35 -23.85
C THR A 22 5.50 7.43 -22.79
N SER A 23 4.71 7.33 -21.74
CA SER A 23 4.71 8.28 -20.62
C SER A 23 6.05 8.30 -19.88
N VAL A 24 6.71 7.15 -19.75
CA VAL A 24 8.05 7.04 -19.15
C VAL A 24 9.12 7.52 -20.11
N LEU A 25 9.11 7.05 -21.35
CA LEU A 25 10.13 7.39 -22.35
C LEU A 25 10.12 8.88 -22.76
N SER A 26 9.00 9.58 -22.56
CA SER A 26 8.89 11.02 -22.84
C SER A 26 9.39 11.92 -21.71
N GLN A 27 9.81 11.36 -20.58
CA GLN A 27 10.39 12.15 -19.48
C GLN A 27 11.77 12.70 -19.91
N GLU A 28 11.92 14.01 -19.82
CA GLU A 28 13.12 14.71 -20.30
C GLU A 28 14.18 14.84 -19.18
N ARG A 29 15.47 14.86 -19.57
CA ARG A 29 16.62 15.24 -18.72
C ARG A 29 16.85 14.35 -17.49
N ILE A 30 16.42 13.10 -17.51
CA ILE A 30 16.58 12.15 -16.40
C ILE A 30 17.21 10.86 -16.92
N ASP A 31 18.13 10.29 -16.15
CA ASP A 31 18.66 8.93 -16.39
C ASP A 31 17.65 7.90 -15.86
N VAL A 32 16.88 7.31 -16.78
CA VAL A 32 15.85 6.33 -16.46
C VAL A 32 16.26 4.95 -16.92
N GLU A 33 16.38 4.02 -16.00
CA GLU A 33 16.47 2.59 -16.25
C GLU A 33 15.04 2.03 -16.26
N TYR A 34 14.47 1.86 -17.46
CA TYR A 34 13.08 1.43 -17.61
C TYR A 34 12.99 -0.02 -18.07
N MET A 35 12.30 -0.84 -17.30
CA MET A 35 12.12 -2.27 -17.56
C MET A 35 10.62 -2.64 -17.61
N VAL A 36 10.27 -3.57 -18.51
CA VAL A 36 8.93 -4.15 -18.57
C VAL A 36 9.04 -5.65 -18.37
N ILE A 37 8.34 -6.17 -17.37
CA ILE A 37 8.30 -7.61 -17.06
C ILE A 37 6.88 -8.09 -17.31
N ASP A 38 6.71 -8.82 -18.41
CA ASP A 38 5.43 -9.35 -18.84
C ASP A 38 5.26 -10.81 -18.42
N GLY A 39 4.13 -11.12 -17.80
CA GLY A 39 3.81 -12.42 -17.20
C GLY A 39 3.40 -13.51 -18.21
N GLY A 40 3.71 -13.34 -19.49
CA GLY A 40 3.34 -14.27 -20.55
C GLY A 40 1.99 -13.93 -21.19
N SER A 41 1.80 -12.66 -21.55
CA SER A 41 0.59 -12.17 -22.23
C SER A 41 0.34 -12.89 -23.55
N ASN A 42 -0.93 -13.00 -23.91
CA ASN A 42 -1.40 -13.58 -25.17
C ASN A 42 -2.21 -12.59 -26.04
N ASP A 43 -2.21 -11.32 -25.65
CA ASP A 43 -2.74 -10.18 -26.39
C ASP A 43 -1.64 -9.48 -27.23
N ASN A 44 -1.87 -8.25 -27.68
CA ASN A 44 -0.90 -7.46 -28.45
C ASN A 44 0.27 -6.88 -27.62
N SER A 45 0.41 -7.24 -26.35
CA SER A 45 1.49 -6.73 -25.47
C SER A 45 2.88 -7.03 -26.04
N ILE A 46 3.10 -8.22 -26.60
CA ILE A 46 4.39 -8.61 -27.21
C ILE A 46 4.74 -7.74 -28.40
N ASP A 47 3.78 -7.41 -29.26
CA ASP A 47 4.01 -6.54 -30.43
C ASP A 47 4.42 -5.14 -29.98
N ILE A 48 3.80 -4.63 -28.90
CA ILE A 48 4.17 -3.36 -28.29
C ILE A 48 5.58 -3.43 -27.74
N LEU A 49 5.95 -4.46 -26.98
CA LEU A 49 7.30 -4.62 -26.42
C LEU A 49 8.36 -4.67 -27.53
N ASN A 50 8.13 -5.43 -28.59
CA ASN A 50 9.01 -5.46 -29.76
C ASN A 50 9.18 -4.08 -30.39
N LYS A 51 8.12 -3.29 -30.50
CA LYS A 51 8.16 -1.91 -31.03
C LYS A 51 9.09 -1.00 -30.23
N TYR A 52 9.20 -1.20 -28.93
CA TYR A 52 10.01 -0.39 -28.01
C TYR A 52 11.31 -1.07 -27.55
N ASP A 53 11.68 -2.21 -28.12
CA ASP A 53 12.84 -3.03 -27.71
C ASP A 53 14.13 -2.22 -27.52
N THR A 54 14.49 -1.37 -28.49
CA THR A 54 15.73 -0.56 -28.43
C THR A 54 15.67 0.62 -27.45
N LYS A 55 14.49 0.92 -26.87
CA LYS A 55 14.28 2.05 -25.96
C LYS A 55 14.11 1.61 -24.52
N LEU A 56 13.78 0.34 -24.28
CA LEU A 56 13.69 -0.25 -22.94
C LEU A 56 15.06 -0.71 -22.48
N SER A 57 15.40 -0.50 -21.23
CA SER A 57 16.64 -1.02 -20.64
C SER A 57 16.64 -2.54 -20.56
N TYR A 58 15.48 -3.12 -20.36
CA TYR A 58 15.24 -4.55 -20.36
C TYR A 58 13.74 -4.84 -20.51
N TRP A 59 13.40 -5.92 -21.16
CA TRP A 59 12.08 -6.51 -21.07
C TRP A 59 12.12 -8.03 -21.26
N GLU A 60 11.13 -8.70 -20.72
CA GLU A 60 10.88 -10.13 -20.98
C GLU A 60 9.38 -10.40 -20.97
N CYS A 61 8.96 -11.42 -21.73
CA CYS A 61 7.63 -11.98 -21.68
C CYS A 61 7.73 -13.46 -21.35
N LYS A 62 7.50 -13.80 -20.07
CA LYS A 62 7.57 -15.16 -19.55
C LYS A 62 6.59 -15.33 -18.39
N LEU A 63 6.04 -16.52 -18.26
CA LEU A 63 5.20 -16.87 -17.13
C LEU A 63 5.85 -16.48 -15.80
N ASP A 64 5.08 -15.85 -14.94
CA ASP A 64 5.46 -15.47 -13.59
C ASP A 64 4.41 -15.93 -12.56
N LYS A 65 4.65 -15.60 -11.30
CA LYS A 65 3.76 -15.89 -10.18
C LYS A 65 2.87 -14.70 -9.81
N GLY A 66 2.73 -13.73 -10.71
CA GLY A 66 1.97 -12.50 -10.51
C GLY A 66 2.84 -11.26 -10.30
N GLN A 67 2.18 -10.15 -10.08
CA GLN A 67 2.75 -8.79 -10.05
C GLN A 67 4.00 -8.65 -9.16
N SER A 68 3.97 -9.20 -7.94
CA SER A 68 5.11 -9.13 -7.01
C SER A 68 6.33 -9.88 -7.55
N ASP A 69 6.14 -11.01 -8.22
CA ASP A 69 7.22 -11.78 -8.86
C ASP A 69 7.82 -11.01 -10.04
N ALA A 70 6.97 -10.44 -10.90
CA ALA A 70 7.40 -9.60 -12.01
C ALA A 70 8.26 -8.42 -11.52
N ILE A 71 7.80 -7.69 -10.49
CA ILE A 71 8.56 -6.57 -9.91
C ILE A 71 9.91 -7.05 -9.37
N ASN A 72 9.94 -8.16 -8.63
CA ASN A 72 11.18 -8.69 -8.06
C ASN A 72 12.17 -9.18 -9.13
N LYS A 73 11.71 -9.75 -10.25
CA LYS A 73 12.57 -10.08 -11.41
C LYS A 73 13.25 -8.83 -11.96
N GLY A 74 12.53 -7.73 -12.08
CA GLY A 74 13.09 -6.44 -12.46
C GLY A 74 14.07 -5.89 -11.41
N LEU A 75 13.75 -5.96 -10.12
CA LEU A 75 14.61 -5.53 -9.01
C LEU A 75 15.96 -6.26 -8.98
N GLN A 76 16.02 -7.53 -9.38
CA GLN A 76 17.26 -8.28 -9.48
C GLN A 76 18.23 -7.71 -10.54
N LYS A 77 17.69 -7.03 -11.56
CA LYS A 77 18.47 -6.40 -12.65
C LYS A 77 18.70 -4.92 -12.42
N ALA A 78 17.94 -4.31 -11.54
CA ALA A 78 17.95 -2.87 -11.28
C ALA A 78 19.30 -2.37 -10.78
N THR A 79 19.75 -1.24 -11.32
CA THR A 79 21.02 -0.59 -10.95
C THR A 79 20.86 0.85 -10.46
N GLY A 80 19.63 1.40 -10.52
CA GLY A 80 19.35 2.77 -10.12
C GLY A 80 19.40 3.03 -8.62
N ASP A 81 19.43 4.31 -8.26
CA ASP A 81 19.47 4.81 -6.87
C ASP A 81 18.07 4.99 -6.29
N ILE A 82 17.09 5.27 -7.18
CA ILE A 82 15.70 5.53 -6.87
C ILE A 82 14.87 4.48 -7.57
N PHE A 83 13.81 4.03 -6.92
CA PHE A 83 12.93 2.97 -7.41
C PHE A 83 11.46 3.34 -7.33
N ASN A 84 10.72 2.95 -8.33
CA ASN A 84 9.27 2.76 -8.29
C ASN A 84 8.88 1.67 -9.30
N TRP A 85 7.67 1.13 -9.16
CA TRP A 85 7.03 0.38 -10.25
C TRP A 85 5.80 1.14 -10.73
N LEU A 86 5.51 1.05 -12.00
CA LEU A 86 4.37 1.67 -12.64
C LEU A 86 3.56 0.55 -13.29
N CYS A 87 2.35 0.31 -12.81
CA CYS A 87 1.48 -0.71 -13.39
C CYS A 87 1.19 -0.40 -14.88
N SER A 88 1.02 -1.44 -15.70
CA SER A 88 0.83 -1.30 -17.14
C SER A 88 -0.44 -0.57 -17.54
N ASP A 89 -1.37 -0.37 -16.61
CA ASP A 89 -2.60 0.39 -16.75
C ASP A 89 -2.52 1.84 -16.22
N ASP A 90 -1.37 2.26 -15.64
CA ASP A 90 -1.13 3.62 -15.15
C ASP A 90 -0.14 4.37 -16.08
N TYR A 91 0.00 5.69 -15.89
CA TYR A 91 1.00 6.47 -16.63
C TYR A 91 1.53 7.65 -15.81
N LEU A 92 2.77 8.07 -16.15
CA LEU A 92 3.40 9.23 -15.53
C LEU A 92 2.91 10.54 -16.14
N GLU A 93 2.79 11.56 -15.31
CA GLU A 93 2.53 12.92 -15.73
C GLU A 93 3.82 13.58 -16.28
N LYS A 94 3.66 14.58 -17.16
CA LYS A 94 4.81 15.30 -17.74
C LYS A 94 5.62 15.99 -16.63
N GLY A 95 6.93 15.78 -16.63
CA GLY A 95 7.87 16.36 -15.66
C GLY A 95 7.87 15.67 -14.30
N ALA A 96 7.17 14.54 -14.16
CA ALA A 96 7.11 13.78 -12.93
C ALA A 96 8.50 13.38 -12.41
N LEU A 97 9.33 12.78 -13.26
CA LEU A 97 10.65 12.30 -12.84
C LEU A 97 11.63 13.42 -12.50
N ILE A 98 11.50 14.60 -13.12
CA ILE A 98 12.29 15.79 -12.75
C ILE A 98 11.96 16.22 -11.31
N ALA A 99 10.67 16.25 -10.96
CA ALA A 99 10.23 16.60 -9.62
C ALA A 99 10.72 15.58 -8.57
N ILE A 100 10.68 14.30 -8.91
CA ILE A 100 11.19 13.21 -8.07
C ILE A 100 12.71 13.32 -7.89
N ASP A 101 13.51 13.44 -8.95
CA ASP A 101 14.99 13.58 -8.86
C ASP A 101 15.37 14.77 -7.97
N LYS A 102 14.73 15.92 -8.17
CA LYS A 102 14.94 17.12 -7.36
C LYS A 102 14.65 16.87 -5.87
N ALA A 103 13.58 16.18 -5.55
CA ALA A 103 13.24 15.87 -4.15
C ALA A 103 14.29 14.95 -3.50
N PHE A 104 14.89 14.04 -4.28
CA PHE A 104 15.96 13.15 -3.82
C PHE A 104 17.38 13.76 -3.85
N GLU A 105 17.58 15.02 -4.26
CA GLU A 105 18.89 15.69 -4.13
C GLU A 105 19.35 15.74 -2.67
N ASN A 106 18.42 15.92 -1.74
CA ASN A 106 18.71 15.74 -0.33
C ASN A 106 18.92 14.26 0.00
N LYS A 107 20.12 13.91 0.48
CA LYS A 107 20.51 12.53 0.80
C LYS A 107 19.77 11.92 1.98
N ASP A 108 19.19 12.75 2.85
CA ASP A 108 18.38 12.29 3.98
C ASP A 108 16.97 11.86 3.56
N VAL A 109 16.54 12.21 2.34
CA VAL A 109 15.26 11.78 1.77
C VAL A 109 15.34 10.33 1.33
N ARG A 110 14.44 9.52 1.86
CA ARG A 110 14.33 8.08 1.62
C ARG A 110 13.11 7.68 0.81
N LEU A 111 12.03 8.44 1.00
CA LEU A 111 10.75 8.23 0.34
C LEU A 111 10.19 9.57 -0.10
N VAL A 112 9.76 9.63 -1.36
CA VAL A 112 9.07 10.79 -1.92
C VAL A 112 7.68 10.35 -2.37
N SER A 113 6.65 11.08 -1.96
CA SER A 113 5.29 10.85 -2.40
C SER A 113 4.73 12.13 -3.03
N GLY A 114 4.21 12.03 -4.24
CA GLY A 114 3.58 13.15 -4.94
C GLY A 114 2.07 13.01 -5.05
N CYS A 115 1.46 13.98 -5.69
CA CYS A 115 0.04 13.93 -6.03
C CYS A 115 -0.22 12.96 -7.18
N PHE A 116 -1.42 12.43 -7.24
CA PHE A 116 -1.88 11.60 -8.36
C PHE A 116 -3.28 12.02 -8.82
N ILE A 117 -3.60 11.63 -10.04
CA ILE A 117 -4.92 11.79 -10.63
C ILE A 117 -5.56 10.41 -10.70
N THR A 118 -6.83 10.28 -10.36
CA THR A 118 -7.61 9.08 -10.66
C THR A 118 -8.47 9.34 -11.88
N LEU A 119 -8.30 8.53 -12.90
CA LEU A 119 -9.07 8.56 -14.16
C LEU A 119 -9.96 7.32 -14.23
N ASN A 120 -11.26 7.51 -14.26
CA ASN A 120 -12.19 6.44 -14.60
C ASN A 120 -12.21 6.28 -16.12
N VAL A 121 -11.82 5.11 -16.61
CA VAL A 121 -11.69 4.84 -18.04
C VAL A 121 -13.06 4.74 -18.74
N ASP A 122 -14.11 4.29 -18.03
CA ASP A 122 -15.43 4.03 -18.62
C ASP A 122 -16.18 5.33 -18.99
N ASP A 123 -16.07 6.35 -18.16
CA ASP A 123 -16.80 7.62 -18.34
C ASP A 123 -15.88 8.83 -18.53
N GLY A 124 -14.57 8.64 -18.46
CA GLY A 124 -13.57 9.71 -18.56
C GLY A 124 -13.54 10.68 -17.37
N SER A 125 -14.25 10.38 -16.29
CA SER A 125 -14.30 11.25 -15.12
C SER A 125 -12.95 11.29 -14.40
N ILE A 126 -12.61 12.48 -13.92
CA ILE A 126 -11.36 12.73 -13.19
C ILE A 126 -11.71 13.03 -11.73
N ILE A 127 -11.19 12.20 -10.83
CA ILE A 127 -11.28 12.45 -9.40
C ILE A 127 -10.18 13.44 -9.01
N PRO A 128 -10.46 14.43 -8.15
CA PRO A 128 -9.49 15.44 -7.72
C PRO A 128 -8.17 14.83 -7.24
N THR A 129 -7.08 15.47 -7.59
CA THR A 129 -5.73 15.11 -7.18
C THR A 129 -5.61 14.97 -5.66
N ARG A 130 -4.98 13.91 -5.20
CA ARG A 130 -4.75 13.60 -3.78
C ARG A 130 -3.27 13.40 -3.54
N LEU A 131 -2.82 13.61 -2.31
CA LEU A 131 -1.48 13.20 -1.90
C LEU A 131 -1.37 11.68 -1.98
N GLY A 132 -0.23 11.20 -2.46
CA GLY A 132 0.02 9.78 -2.70
C GLY A 132 0.10 8.95 -1.42
N ILE A 133 0.54 9.55 -0.32
CA ILE A 133 0.60 8.89 0.99
C ILE A 133 -0.01 9.79 2.06
N ARG A 134 -0.57 9.21 3.10
CA ARG A 134 -1.11 9.96 4.23
C ARG A 134 -0.51 9.45 5.53
N PHE A 135 0.03 10.40 6.28
CA PHE A 135 0.52 10.15 7.63
C PHE A 135 -0.38 10.80 8.68
N ASP A 136 -0.53 10.13 9.80
CA ASP A 136 -1.17 10.67 11.00
C ASP A 136 -0.12 11.39 11.85
N LYS A 137 -0.55 12.00 12.94
CA LYS A 137 0.32 12.78 13.86
C LYS A 137 1.42 11.95 14.51
N THR A 138 1.25 10.64 14.62
CA THR A 138 2.24 9.74 15.21
C THR A 138 2.53 8.55 14.29
N PRO A 139 3.75 7.98 14.36
CA PRO A 139 4.11 6.80 13.56
C PRO A 139 3.16 5.62 13.81
N GLU A 140 2.71 5.41 15.04
CA GLU A 140 1.82 4.30 15.40
C GLU A 140 0.45 4.43 14.74
N LYS A 141 -0.12 5.65 14.71
CA LYS A 141 -1.39 5.91 14.00
C LYS A 141 -1.22 5.78 12.50
N SER A 142 -0.13 6.30 11.94
CA SER A 142 0.19 6.14 10.53
C SER A 142 0.33 4.68 10.13
N PHE A 143 0.98 3.89 10.98
CA PHE A 143 1.12 2.45 10.80
C PHE A 143 -0.25 1.72 10.80
N ALA A 144 -1.10 2.01 11.77
CA ALA A 144 -2.44 1.42 11.88
C ALA A 144 -3.37 1.78 10.70
N ARG A 145 -3.23 3.02 10.19
CA ARG A 145 -4.09 3.62 9.17
C ARG A 145 -3.43 3.75 7.82
N VAL A 146 -2.35 3.01 7.60
CA VAL A 146 -1.55 3.12 6.39
C VAL A 146 -2.41 3.22 5.13
N ALA A 147 -2.12 4.22 4.33
CA ALA A 147 -2.72 4.46 3.04
C ALA A 147 -1.68 5.09 2.12
N MET A 148 -1.58 4.59 0.89
CA MET A 148 -0.63 5.04 -0.11
C MET A 148 -1.26 4.94 -1.49
N THR A 149 -0.81 5.80 -2.39
CA THR A 149 -1.01 5.61 -3.83
C THR A 149 0.33 5.25 -4.45
N GLN A 150 0.46 4.01 -4.81
CA GLN A 150 1.71 3.39 -5.23
C GLN A 150 2.35 4.09 -6.44
N PRO A 151 1.66 4.40 -7.58
CA PRO A 151 2.32 4.96 -8.75
C PRO A 151 2.94 6.34 -8.52
N ALA A 152 2.54 7.08 -7.47
CA ALA A 152 3.11 8.37 -7.11
C ALA A 152 4.15 8.32 -5.98
N THR A 153 4.59 7.13 -5.56
CA THR A 153 5.49 6.94 -4.41
C THR A 153 6.81 6.30 -4.84
N PHE A 154 7.91 7.01 -4.60
CA PHE A 154 9.27 6.62 -4.98
C PHE A 154 10.15 6.39 -3.77
N TRP A 155 11.07 5.45 -3.87
CA TRP A 155 11.87 4.93 -2.76
C TRP A 155 13.36 5.02 -3.05
N ARG A 156 14.20 5.17 -2.02
CA ARG A 156 15.62 4.83 -2.18
C ARG A 156 15.74 3.33 -2.47
N MET A 157 16.46 2.95 -3.52
CA MET A 157 16.69 1.56 -3.89
C MET A 157 17.32 0.75 -2.75
N GLN A 158 18.26 1.35 -2.00
CA GLN A 158 18.88 0.69 -0.86
C GLN A 158 17.87 0.26 0.21
N ASP A 159 16.79 1.04 0.42
CA ASP A 159 15.76 0.71 1.40
C ASP A 159 14.84 -0.41 0.87
N VAL A 160 14.52 -0.40 -0.42
CA VAL A 160 13.79 -1.51 -1.06
C VAL A 160 14.55 -2.82 -0.94
N ARG A 161 15.87 -2.80 -1.13
CA ARG A 161 16.73 -3.96 -0.93
C ARG A 161 16.81 -4.39 0.54
N LEU A 162 16.91 -3.43 1.46
CA LEU A 162 16.86 -3.69 2.91
C LEU A 162 15.55 -4.37 3.29
N PHE A 163 14.43 -4.00 2.67
CA PHE A 163 13.10 -4.60 2.92
C PHE A 163 12.91 -5.96 2.24
N GLY A 164 13.90 -6.44 1.50
CA GLY A 164 13.86 -7.73 0.81
C GLY A 164 13.02 -7.73 -0.48
N GLY A 165 12.78 -6.55 -1.06
CA GLY A 165 11.91 -6.38 -2.23
C GLY A 165 10.43 -6.46 -1.89
N ILE A 166 9.62 -6.85 -2.89
CA ILE A 166 8.17 -6.98 -2.76
C ILE A 166 7.80 -8.38 -2.27
N ASN A 167 6.91 -8.48 -1.29
CA ASN A 167 6.49 -9.76 -0.74
C ASN A 167 5.59 -10.52 -1.74
N GLN A 168 6.07 -11.67 -2.21
CA GLN A 168 5.36 -12.49 -3.20
C GLN A 168 4.12 -13.21 -2.64
N ASN A 169 3.98 -13.29 -1.31
CA ASN A 169 2.82 -13.90 -0.66
C ASN A 169 1.64 -12.91 -0.53
N LEU A 170 1.83 -11.66 -0.94
CA LEU A 170 0.78 -10.64 -0.95
C LEU A 170 0.42 -10.27 -2.40
N HIS A 171 -0.87 -10.19 -2.67
CA HIS A 171 -1.40 -9.85 -3.99
C HIS A 171 -2.04 -8.47 -4.05
N TYR A 172 -2.54 -7.95 -2.91
CA TYR A 172 -3.27 -6.69 -2.82
C TYR A 172 -2.62 -5.68 -1.88
N PHE A 173 -1.96 -6.13 -0.81
CA PHE A 173 -1.40 -5.26 0.23
C PHE A 173 0.13 -5.13 0.17
N MET A 174 0.77 -5.62 -0.87
CA MET A 174 2.23 -5.67 -1.02
C MET A 174 2.90 -4.29 -1.00
N ASP A 175 2.26 -3.28 -1.56
CA ASP A 175 2.72 -1.89 -1.58
C ASP A 175 2.62 -1.25 -0.18
N LEU A 176 1.51 -1.47 0.50
CA LEU A 176 1.31 -0.97 1.86
C LEU A 176 2.19 -1.72 2.88
N GLU A 177 2.50 -3.02 2.65
CA GLU A 177 3.49 -3.73 3.48
C GLU A 177 4.87 -3.06 3.41
N MET A 178 5.28 -2.55 2.25
CA MET A 178 6.53 -1.79 2.14
C MET A 178 6.50 -0.52 2.99
N VAL A 179 5.38 0.20 3.04
CA VAL A 179 5.23 1.36 3.94
C VAL A 179 5.29 0.93 5.41
N LEU A 180 4.68 -0.19 5.76
CA LEU A 180 4.77 -0.72 7.12
C LEU A 180 6.22 -1.07 7.49
N LYS A 181 6.97 -1.73 6.60
CA LYS A 181 8.40 -2.01 6.79
C LYS A 181 9.20 -0.72 6.95
N TYR A 182 8.91 0.28 6.12
CA TYR A 182 9.55 1.60 6.23
C TYR A 182 9.32 2.22 7.60
N LEU A 183 8.07 2.26 8.07
CA LEU A 183 7.73 2.84 9.37
C LEU A 183 8.38 2.09 10.54
N LEU A 184 8.52 0.76 10.44
CA LEU A 184 9.25 -0.04 11.43
C LEU A 184 10.75 0.34 11.48
N HIS A 185 11.37 0.61 10.32
CA HIS A 185 12.81 0.92 10.25
C HIS A 185 13.15 2.37 10.57
N TYR A 186 12.31 3.31 10.12
CA TYR A 186 12.64 4.75 10.12
C TYR A 186 11.60 5.64 10.80
N GLY A 187 10.47 5.08 11.25
CA GLY A 187 9.34 5.90 11.65
C GLY A 187 8.86 6.76 10.49
N GLN A 188 8.63 8.05 10.72
CA GLN A 188 8.26 9.02 9.69
C GLN A 188 9.45 9.86 9.20
N THR A 189 10.69 9.47 9.52
CA THR A 189 11.89 10.22 9.12
C THR A 189 12.24 9.98 7.66
N GLY A 190 12.69 11.01 6.95
CA GLY A 190 13.16 10.91 5.57
C GLY A 190 12.05 10.82 4.51
N ILE A 191 10.81 11.15 4.87
CA ILE A 191 9.66 11.21 3.97
C ILE A 191 9.46 12.65 3.52
N VAL A 192 9.26 12.83 2.21
CA VAL A 192 8.95 14.12 1.60
C VAL A 192 7.69 13.98 0.76
N GLU A 193 6.74 14.86 1.01
CA GLU A 193 5.55 15.02 0.16
C GLU A 193 5.76 16.22 -0.78
N ILE A 194 5.41 16.04 -2.05
CA ILE A 194 5.52 17.10 -3.08
C ILE A 194 4.15 17.32 -3.73
N ASP A 195 3.85 18.56 -4.07
CA ASP A 195 2.56 18.94 -4.69
C ASP A 195 2.50 18.65 -6.20
N ASN A 196 3.59 18.12 -6.76
CA ASN A 196 3.64 17.77 -8.18
C ASN A 196 2.73 16.59 -8.48
N LYS A 197 2.00 16.66 -9.58
CA LYS A 197 1.28 15.53 -10.14
C LYS A 197 2.29 14.56 -10.74
N ILE A 198 2.35 13.35 -10.22
CA ILE A 198 3.36 12.36 -10.60
C ILE A 198 2.79 11.31 -11.54
N ALA A 199 1.59 10.81 -11.25
CA ALA A 199 1.01 9.73 -12.03
C ALA A 199 -0.51 9.89 -12.16
N THR A 200 -1.05 9.33 -13.22
CA THR A 200 -2.48 9.06 -13.35
C THR A 200 -2.72 7.57 -13.12
N TYR A 201 -3.52 7.29 -12.12
CA TYR A 201 -4.04 5.97 -11.78
C TYR A 201 -5.35 5.75 -12.53
N ARG A 202 -5.40 4.71 -13.38
CA ARG A 202 -6.59 4.34 -14.13
C ARG A 202 -7.45 3.35 -13.38
N VAL A 203 -8.75 3.66 -13.28
CA VAL A 203 -9.76 2.74 -12.75
C VAL A 203 -10.58 2.20 -13.91
N HIS A 204 -10.62 0.89 -14.06
CA HIS A 204 -11.41 0.18 -15.06
C HIS A 204 -11.94 -1.13 -14.45
N PRO A 205 -12.98 -1.78 -15.05
CA PRO A 205 -13.65 -2.93 -14.43
C PRO A 205 -12.74 -4.12 -14.12
N SER A 206 -11.63 -4.29 -14.84
CA SER A 206 -10.65 -5.36 -14.60
C SER A 206 -9.47 -4.95 -13.71
N SER A 207 -9.42 -3.71 -13.20
CA SER A 207 -8.37 -3.31 -12.26
C SER A 207 -8.56 -4.02 -10.91
N LYS A 208 -7.45 -4.45 -10.28
CA LYS A 208 -7.49 -5.18 -9.00
C LYS A 208 -8.31 -4.45 -7.93
N THR A 209 -8.12 -3.13 -7.82
CA THR A 209 -8.82 -2.33 -6.82
C THR A 209 -10.32 -2.27 -7.09
N ALA A 210 -10.74 -2.15 -8.36
CA ALA A 210 -12.16 -2.11 -8.71
C ALA A 210 -12.87 -3.42 -8.39
N LEU A 211 -12.21 -4.56 -8.59
CA LEU A 211 -12.76 -5.89 -8.26
C LEU A 211 -13.01 -6.10 -6.76
N GLU A 212 -12.31 -5.37 -5.90
CA GLU A 212 -12.40 -5.47 -4.44
C GLU A 212 -13.33 -4.42 -3.81
N MET A 213 -13.97 -3.58 -4.63
CA MET A 213 -14.83 -2.49 -4.17
C MET A 213 -16.30 -2.73 -4.55
N ASP A 214 -17.20 -2.32 -3.67
CA ASP A 214 -18.62 -2.10 -3.96
C ASP A 214 -18.86 -0.58 -4.03
N ASN A 215 -19.13 -0.08 -5.24
CA ASN A 215 -19.17 1.35 -5.55
C ASN A 215 -17.86 2.07 -5.13
N THR A 216 -17.88 2.77 -4.00
CA THR A 216 -16.73 3.55 -3.49
C THR A 216 -16.14 2.97 -2.21
N LYS A 217 -16.62 1.81 -1.75
CA LYS A 217 -16.18 1.21 -0.48
C LYS A 217 -15.54 -0.15 -0.74
N MET A 218 -14.40 -0.38 -0.08
CA MET A 218 -13.76 -1.69 -0.05
C MET A 218 -14.70 -2.72 0.58
N LEU A 219 -14.88 -3.87 -0.07
CA LEU A 219 -15.70 -4.97 0.46
C LEU A 219 -15.15 -5.40 1.84
N PRO A 220 -16.01 -5.67 2.82
CA PRO A 220 -15.57 -6.05 4.17
C PRO A 220 -14.62 -7.27 4.18
N ASN A 221 -14.93 -8.28 3.38
CA ASN A 221 -14.13 -9.52 3.25
C ASN A 221 -13.28 -9.53 1.98
N SER A 222 -12.88 -8.37 1.48
CA SER A 222 -11.99 -8.26 0.34
C SER A 222 -10.64 -8.92 0.63
N ALA A 223 -9.97 -9.41 -0.40
CA ALA A 223 -8.63 -9.97 -0.28
C ALA A 223 -7.65 -8.95 0.31
N PHE A 224 -7.80 -7.66 -0.03
CA PHE A 224 -7.05 -6.56 0.55
C PHE A 224 -7.20 -6.48 2.08
N ASN A 225 -8.43 -6.56 2.60
CA ASN A 225 -8.67 -6.52 4.04
C ASN A 225 -8.16 -7.78 4.75
N ILE A 226 -8.26 -8.94 4.10
CA ILE A 226 -7.74 -10.21 4.62
C ILE A 226 -6.21 -10.14 4.74
N GLU A 227 -5.50 -9.69 3.72
CA GLU A 227 -4.05 -9.53 3.74
C GLU A 227 -3.62 -8.52 4.80
N LYS A 228 -4.29 -7.35 4.89
CA LYS A 228 -4.03 -6.36 5.94
C LYS A 228 -4.18 -6.97 7.33
N ASN A 229 -5.27 -7.67 7.58
CA ASN A 229 -5.54 -8.27 8.88
C ASN A 229 -4.53 -9.38 9.22
N THR A 230 -4.10 -10.15 8.23
CA THR A 230 -3.04 -11.16 8.34
C THR A 230 -1.73 -10.55 8.84
N ILE A 231 -1.32 -9.41 8.28
CA ILE A 231 -0.12 -8.68 8.70
C ILE A 231 -0.23 -8.25 10.16
N PHE A 232 -1.34 -7.64 10.57
CA PHE A 232 -1.52 -7.20 11.95
C PHE A 232 -1.62 -8.37 12.94
N TYR A 233 -2.19 -9.50 12.52
CA TYR A 233 -2.19 -10.73 13.32
C TYR A 233 -0.77 -11.28 13.50
N TYR A 234 0.01 -11.35 12.42
CA TYR A 234 1.41 -11.74 12.47
C TYR A 234 2.22 -10.85 13.44
N LEU A 235 2.08 -9.53 13.34
CA LEU A 235 2.77 -8.58 14.22
C LEU A 235 2.36 -8.78 15.69
N ALA A 236 1.09 -8.99 15.97
CA ALA A 236 0.62 -9.28 17.33
C ALA A 236 1.24 -10.56 17.91
N LYS A 237 1.42 -11.61 17.08
CA LYS A 237 2.14 -12.84 17.48
C LYS A 237 3.64 -12.58 17.68
N ARG A 238 4.27 -11.95 16.70
CA ARG A 238 5.73 -11.71 16.67
C ARG A 238 6.22 -10.88 17.83
N PHE A 239 5.44 -9.90 18.27
CA PHE A 239 5.75 -9.03 19.40
C PHE A 239 5.12 -9.47 20.73
N GLY A 240 4.65 -10.71 20.81
CA GLY A 240 4.21 -11.33 22.05
C GLY A 240 2.97 -10.69 22.71
N MET A 241 2.11 -10.04 21.90
CA MET A 241 0.91 -9.40 22.44
C MET A 241 -0.08 -10.40 23.05
N SER A 242 -0.96 -9.93 23.90
CA SER A 242 -1.91 -10.76 24.63
C SER A 242 -2.78 -11.64 23.71
N VAL A 243 -3.15 -12.83 24.18
CA VAL A 243 -4.07 -13.73 23.46
C VAL A 243 -5.41 -13.05 23.14
N LYS A 244 -5.83 -12.08 23.97
CA LYS A 244 -7.08 -11.32 23.74
C LYS A 244 -7.01 -10.48 22.47
N ILE A 245 -5.92 -9.75 22.27
CA ILE A 245 -5.73 -8.91 21.05
C ILE A 245 -5.58 -9.79 19.81
N GLN A 246 -4.82 -10.90 19.88
CA GLN A 246 -4.68 -11.84 18.77
C GLN A 246 -6.03 -12.44 18.35
N LYS A 247 -6.85 -12.87 19.32
CA LYS A 247 -8.22 -13.35 19.05
C LYS A 247 -9.10 -12.26 18.46
N ALA A 248 -9.00 -11.01 18.95
CA ALA A 248 -9.76 -9.89 18.41
C ALA A 248 -9.43 -9.67 16.93
N ILE A 249 -8.16 -9.66 16.56
CA ILE A 249 -7.74 -9.52 15.15
C ILE A 249 -8.29 -10.66 14.29
N LYS A 250 -8.25 -11.91 14.76
CA LYS A 250 -8.88 -13.03 14.05
C LYS A 250 -10.38 -12.87 13.86
N CYS A 251 -11.08 -12.24 14.82
CA CYS A 251 -12.51 -11.98 14.71
C CYS A 251 -12.87 -10.86 13.73
N LEU A 252 -11.90 -10.04 13.28
CA LEU A 252 -12.16 -8.96 12.32
C LEU A 252 -12.51 -9.50 10.93
N MET A 253 -11.87 -10.61 10.55
CA MET A 253 -12.01 -11.27 9.25
C MET A 253 -12.23 -12.77 9.43
N ASP A 254 -12.94 -13.38 8.49
CA ASP A 254 -13.22 -14.81 8.53
C ASP A 254 -11.98 -15.68 8.25
N LYS A 255 -10.94 -15.08 7.67
CA LYS A 255 -9.68 -15.75 7.32
C LYS A 255 -8.48 -14.90 7.73
N VAL A 256 -7.45 -15.57 8.22
CA VAL A 256 -6.11 -15.04 8.47
C VAL A 256 -5.12 -16.09 7.99
N ASP A 257 -4.16 -15.71 7.17
CA ASP A 257 -3.06 -16.61 6.80
C ASP A 257 -2.05 -16.67 7.95
N GLU A 258 -2.07 -17.79 8.68
CA GLU A 258 -1.17 -18.01 9.82
C GLU A 258 0.25 -18.37 9.41
N THR A 259 0.49 -18.62 8.12
CA THR A 259 1.81 -18.95 7.55
C THR A 259 2.53 -17.70 7.03
N TYR A 260 1.83 -16.55 6.97
CA TYR A 260 2.41 -15.29 6.54
C TYR A 260 3.56 -14.86 7.44
N GLU A 261 4.62 -14.37 6.82
CA GLU A 261 5.76 -13.76 7.49
C GLU A 261 6.15 -12.43 6.83
N MET A 262 6.37 -11.43 7.66
CA MET A 262 6.96 -10.16 7.23
C MET A 262 8.47 -10.21 7.48
N ASN A 263 9.25 -10.26 6.42
CA ASN A 263 10.71 -10.28 6.49
C ASN A 263 11.32 -9.23 5.54
N PRO A 264 12.36 -8.52 5.95
CA PRO A 264 12.90 -8.42 7.30
C PRO A 264 12.08 -7.50 8.22
N ILE A 265 12.14 -7.74 9.53
CA ILE A 265 11.69 -6.82 10.57
C ILE A 265 12.92 -6.38 11.38
N PRO A 266 13.09 -5.07 11.68
CA PRO A 266 14.19 -4.61 12.52
C PRO A 266 14.10 -5.17 13.94
N GLU A 267 15.23 -5.46 14.56
CA GLU A 267 15.28 -5.90 15.97
C GLU A 267 14.68 -4.87 16.92
N ALA A 268 14.92 -3.58 16.64
CA ALA A 268 14.39 -2.44 17.40
C ALA A 268 13.54 -1.53 16.49
N PRO A 269 12.23 -1.77 16.37
CA PRO A 269 11.34 -0.93 15.59
C PRO A 269 11.36 0.53 16.05
N LYS A 270 11.26 1.47 15.11
CA LYS A 270 11.22 2.92 15.35
C LYS A 270 9.84 3.44 15.79
N LEU A 271 8.91 2.54 16.08
CA LEU A 271 7.59 2.85 16.63
C LEU A 271 7.21 1.78 17.66
N ASP A 272 6.25 2.11 18.51
CA ASP A 272 5.64 1.17 19.43
C ASP A 272 4.62 0.29 18.68
N VAL A 273 5.04 -0.93 18.36
CA VAL A 273 4.21 -1.88 17.58
C VAL A 273 2.95 -2.28 18.35
N GLU A 274 3.02 -2.43 19.69
CA GLU A 274 1.85 -2.77 20.49
C GLU A 274 0.81 -1.66 20.42
N LYS A 275 1.24 -0.43 20.57
CA LYS A 275 0.40 0.75 20.41
C LYS A 275 -0.21 0.84 19.02
N ALA A 276 0.57 0.61 17.97
CA ALA A 276 0.09 0.60 16.58
C ALA A 276 -1.00 -0.45 16.35
N VAL A 277 -0.81 -1.67 16.84
CA VAL A 277 -1.80 -2.74 16.74
C VAL A 277 -3.07 -2.40 17.56
N ASN A 278 -2.94 -1.77 18.73
CA ASN A 278 -4.10 -1.32 19.49
C ASN A 278 -4.91 -0.25 18.74
N TYR A 279 -4.26 0.71 18.05
CA TYR A 279 -4.95 1.66 17.17
C TYR A 279 -5.66 0.95 16.02
N TYR A 280 -5.03 -0.04 15.39
CA TYR A 280 -5.65 -0.83 14.32
C TYR A 280 -6.96 -1.48 14.79
N VAL A 281 -6.94 -2.18 15.93
CA VAL A 281 -8.13 -2.84 16.49
C VAL A 281 -9.16 -1.82 16.96
N TYR A 282 -8.74 -0.67 17.48
CA TYR A 282 -9.63 0.42 17.88
C TYR A 282 -10.39 1.03 16.71
N ASP A 283 -9.73 1.23 15.57
CA ASP A 283 -10.39 1.74 14.37
C ASP A 283 -11.44 0.75 13.84
N PHE A 284 -11.19 -0.56 13.92
CA PHE A 284 -12.20 -1.57 13.61
C PHE A 284 -13.36 -1.58 14.62
N LEU A 285 -13.07 -1.44 15.91
CA LEU A 285 -14.12 -1.28 16.91
C LEU A 285 -15.06 -0.12 16.56
N ARG A 286 -14.50 1.04 16.25
CA ARG A 286 -15.26 2.23 15.84
C ARG A 286 -16.12 1.94 14.62
N ARG A 287 -15.53 1.36 13.57
CA ARG A 287 -16.25 1.01 12.34
C ARG A 287 -17.44 0.11 12.63
N HIS A 288 -17.23 -1.05 13.25
CA HIS A 288 -18.32 -2.00 13.55
C HIS A 288 -19.39 -1.39 14.44
N PHE A 289 -19.02 -0.58 15.43
CA PHE A 289 -19.99 0.10 16.29
C PHE A 289 -20.89 1.05 15.50
N TYR A 290 -20.33 1.92 14.67
CA TYR A 290 -21.11 2.92 13.92
C TYR A 290 -21.83 2.32 12.69
N GLU A 291 -21.40 1.19 12.18
CA GLU A 291 -22.09 0.43 11.13
C GLU A 291 -23.20 -0.47 11.71
N GLY A 292 -23.35 -0.55 13.04
CA GLY A 292 -24.41 -1.30 13.72
C GLY A 292 -24.08 -2.78 13.96
N ASP A 293 -22.87 -3.25 13.66
CA ASP A 293 -22.40 -4.61 14.01
C ASP A 293 -21.95 -4.66 15.47
N ILE A 294 -22.91 -4.48 16.35
CA ILE A 294 -22.68 -4.39 17.81
C ILE A 294 -22.12 -5.69 18.39
N ARG A 295 -22.45 -6.85 17.80
CA ARG A 295 -21.91 -8.14 18.26
C ARG A 295 -20.41 -8.20 18.06
N LYS A 296 -19.93 -7.84 16.87
CA LYS A 296 -18.51 -7.83 16.56
C LYS A 296 -17.78 -6.73 17.34
N ALA A 297 -18.37 -5.54 17.44
CA ALA A 297 -17.85 -4.47 18.28
C ALA A 297 -17.68 -4.92 19.75
N TRP A 298 -18.66 -5.66 20.31
CA TRP A 298 -18.54 -6.21 21.65
C TRP A 298 -17.36 -7.18 21.81
N GLN A 299 -17.16 -8.10 20.84
CA GLN A 299 -16.10 -9.10 20.89
C GLN A 299 -14.71 -8.49 20.97
N ILE A 300 -14.48 -7.36 20.30
CA ILE A 300 -13.16 -6.72 20.17
C ILE A 300 -12.92 -5.60 21.20
N ALA A 301 -13.97 -4.97 21.73
CA ALA A 301 -13.85 -3.80 22.61
C ALA A 301 -12.95 -4.02 23.84
N TRP A 302 -12.96 -5.24 24.39
CA TRP A 302 -12.27 -5.56 25.65
C TRP A 302 -10.85 -6.10 25.47
N SER A 303 -10.41 -6.25 24.22
CA SER A 303 -9.03 -6.65 23.90
C SER A 303 -8.06 -5.46 23.81
N ILE A 304 -8.59 -4.25 23.59
CA ILE A 304 -7.80 -3.04 23.40
C ILE A 304 -7.27 -2.56 24.74
N ASP A 305 -5.95 -2.32 24.83
CA ASP A 305 -5.37 -1.64 25.97
C ASP A 305 -5.62 -0.12 25.88
N LYS A 306 -6.34 0.41 26.87
CA LYS A 306 -6.63 1.85 26.94
C LYS A 306 -5.37 2.69 27.13
N GLN A 307 -4.34 2.18 27.79
CA GLN A 307 -3.10 2.91 28.05
C GLN A 307 -2.25 3.06 26.77
N SER A 308 -2.45 2.18 25.80
CA SER A 308 -1.80 2.25 24.49
C SER A 308 -2.41 3.28 23.55
N LEU A 309 -3.51 3.95 23.92
CA LEU A 309 -4.16 4.99 23.13
C LEU A 309 -3.81 6.38 23.68
N ASP A 310 -3.86 7.40 22.80
CA ASP A 310 -3.81 8.78 23.29
C ASP A 310 -5.06 9.16 24.10
N THR A 311 -5.00 10.33 24.74
CA THR A 311 -6.06 10.77 25.65
C THR A 311 -7.45 10.82 25.00
N ASP A 312 -7.55 11.27 23.76
CA ASP A 312 -8.84 11.43 23.08
C ASP A 312 -9.40 10.10 22.60
N ASP A 313 -8.55 9.24 22.01
CA ASP A 313 -8.95 7.89 21.61
C ASP A 313 -9.25 7.01 22.84
N ALA A 314 -8.55 7.19 23.96
CA ALA A 314 -8.84 6.52 25.22
C ALA A 314 -10.21 6.92 25.82
N LYS A 315 -10.59 8.21 25.69
CA LYS A 315 -11.94 8.68 26.05
C LYS A 315 -12.99 8.09 25.11
N GLY A 316 -12.70 8.07 23.80
CA GLY A 316 -13.55 7.44 22.79
C GLY A 316 -13.78 5.97 23.07
N LEU A 317 -12.73 5.19 23.40
CA LEU A 317 -12.85 3.79 23.79
C LEU A 317 -13.74 3.60 25.04
N ALA A 318 -13.56 4.45 26.04
CA ALA A 318 -14.39 4.40 27.25
C ALA A 318 -15.88 4.67 26.97
N TYR A 319 -16.14 5.65 26.09
CA TYR A 319 -17.50 5.94 25.61
C TYR A 319 -18.13 4.74 24.90
N LEU A 320 -17.42 4.15 23.93
CA LEU A 320 -17.91 2.98 23.18
C LEU A 320 -18.17 1.78 24.11
N ARG A 321 -17.27 1.48 25.04
CA ARG A 321 -17.46 0.41 26.03
C ARG A 321 -18.71 0.64 26.89
N ARG A 322 -18.95 1.88 27.33
CA ARG A 322 -20.17 2.23 28.08
C ARG A 322 -21.43 2.01 27.23
N LYS A 323 -21.43 2.42 25.97
CA LYS A 323 -22.57 2.22 25.05
C LYS A 323 -22.84 0.73 24.81
N LEU A 324 -21.80 -0.07 24.61
CA LEU A 324 -21.91 -1.52 24.45
C LEU A 324 -22.48 -2.21 25.70
N ILE A 325 -22.08 -1.79 26.91
CA ILE A 325 -22.66 -2.30 28.16
C ILE A 325 -24.16 -1.98 28.22
N LEU A 326 -24.57 -0.75 27.95
CA LEU A 326 -25.98 -0.34 27.96
C LEU A 326 -26.79 -1.13 26.93
N TRP A 327 -26.22 -1.31 25.71
CA TRP A 327 -26.87 -2.15 24.69
C TRP A 327 -27.10 -3.59 25.20
N LYS A 328 -26.09 -4.21 25.84
CA LYS A 328 -26.19 -5.57 26.36
C LYS A 328 -27.21 -5.69 27.50
N LEU A 329 -27.28 -4.69 28.38
CA LEU A 329 -28.19 -4.71 29.56
C LEU A 329 -29.63 -4.41 29.18
N PHE A 330 -29.86 -3.52 28.23
CA PHE A 330 -31.21 -3.00 27.96
C PHE A 330 -31.73 -3.33 26.57
N ASN A 331 -30.96 -4.06 25.75
CA ASN A 331 -31.25 -4.33 24.34
C ASN A 331 -31.62 -3.07 23.53
N VAL A 332 -31.09 -1.91 23.96
CA VAL A 332 -31.35 -0.60 23.36
C VAL A 332 -30.47 -0.43 22.15
N ARG A 333 -31.07 -0.28 20.96
CA ARG A 333 -30.33 0.21 19.79
C ARG A 333 -29.82 1.61 20.12
N THR A 334 -28.50 1.78 20.12
CA THR A 334 -27.88 3.09 20.34
C THR A 334 -27.85 3.82 19.00
N GLU A 335 -28.75 4.77 18.81
CA GLU A 335 -28.64 5.79 17.77
C GLU A 335 -27.41 6.68 17.97
#